data_42fe972ffbf9b81d8f15d7326c4dccc9
#
_entry.id   42fe972ffbf9b81d8f15d7326c4dccc9
#
_cell.length_a   1.000
_cell.length_b   1.000
_cell.length_c   1.000
_cell.angle_alpha   90.00
_cell.angle_beta   90.00
_cell.angle_gamma   90.00
#
_symmetry.space_group_name_H-M   'P 1'
#
loop_
_entity.id
_entity.type
_entity.pdbx_description
1 polymer ?
#
loop_
_entity_poly.entity_id
_entity_poly.type
_entity_poly.pdbx_seq_one_letter_code
_entity_poly.pdbx_strand_id
1 'polypeptide(L)'
;ANGSWGNVTFPLFRLGEIYLNFIEAVLECKKYGVALTNGYEQEAMDKWDDLRKRSGMEPIMDIYPNATTEELIELCRKERRVELAFERQRYFDTRTWMIAEQTDNGPMYGMDTTCPLEEGMNANETPDGFWKRTVFETRVFKSNHYLYPFSQRELDRNKILTQNYGW
;
A
#
# COMPACT_ATOMS: atom_id res chain seq x y z
N ALA A 1 -14.92 -13.09 31.08
CA ALA A 1 -15.51 -12.31 30.00
C ALA A 1 -15.81 -13.27 28.84
N ASN A 2 -17.08 -13.55 28.60
CA ASN A 2 -17.49 -14.31 27.44
C ASN A 2 -17.34 -13.41 26.20
N GLY A 3 -16.25 -13.61 25.45
CA GLY A 3 -16.08 -12.98 24.15
C GLY A 3 -17.10 -13.54 23.16
N SER A 4 -18.23 -12.89 23.03
CA SER A 4 -19.11 -13.17 21.90
C SER A 4 -18.47 -12.56 20.65
N TRP A 5 -18.08 -13.42 19.73
CA TRP A 5 -17.67 -13.00 18.39
C TRP A 5 -18.92 -12.47 17.69
N GLY A 6 -19.07 -11.15 17.61
CA GLY A 6 -20.12 -10.56 16.80
C GLY A 6 -19.85 -10.83 15.32
N ASN A 7 -20.91 -10.90 14.52
CA ASN A 7 -20.81 -10.94 13.07
C ASN A 7 -20.16 -9.63 12.59
N VAL A 8 -18.87 -9.66 12.31
CA VAL A 8 -18.16 -8.51 11.74
C VAL A 8 -18.32 -8.60 10.22
N THR A 9 -18.96 -7.59 9.64
CA THR A 9 -19.00 -7.45 8.18
C THR A 9 -17.58 -7.13 7.69
N PHE A 10 -17.03 -7.98 6.85
CA PHE A 10 -15.75 -7.75 6.21
C PHE A 10 -15.97 -6.98 4.90
N PRO A 11 -15.56 -5.70 4.80
CA PRO A 11 -15.71 -4.95 3.57
C PRO A 11 -14.73 -5.50 2.51
N LEU A 12 -15.23 -5.79 1.32
CA LEU A 12 -14.39 -6.21 0.18
C LEU A 12 -13.68 -5.00 -0.43
N PHE A 13 -14.38 -3.87 -0.50
CA PHE A 13 -13.87 -2.56 -0.91
C PHE A 13 -14.70 -1.47 -0.25
N ARG A 14 -14.18 -0.27 -0.19
CA ARG A 14 -14.83 0.88 0.46
C ARG A 14 -14.63 2.17 -0.33
N LEU A 15 -15.43 3.18 -0.01
CA LEU A 15 -15.48 4.43 -0.76
C LEU A 15 -14.12 5.14 -0.84
N GLY A 16 -13.30 5.08 0.22
CA GLY A 16 -11.95 5.65 0.21
C GLY A 16 -11.06 5.05 -0.87
N GLU A 17 -11.16 3.73 -1.11
CA GLU A 17 -10.45 3.07 -2.22
C GLU A 17 -10.93 3.57 -3.58
N ILE A 18 -12.25 3.72 -3.75
CA ILE A 18 -12.84 4.22 -5.01
C ILE A 18 -12.39 5.65 -5.30
N TYR A 19 -12.34 6.52 -4.27
CA TYR A 19 -11.83 7.88 -4.43
C TYR A 19 -10.37 7.87 -4.87
N LEU A 20 -9.52 7.08 -4.23
CA LEU A 20 -8.10 6.98 -4.60
C LEU A 20 -7.90 6.41 -6.01
N ASN A 21 -8.70 5.42 -6.42
CA ASN A 21 -8.68 4.89 -7.79
C ASN A 21 -9.04 5.98 -8.80
N PHE A 22 -10.07 6.79 -8.51
CA PHE A 22 -10.50 7.87 -9.38
C PHE A 22 -9.44 8.98 -9.47
N ILE A 23 -8.88 9.41 -8.34
CA ILE A 23 -7.82 10.41 -8.28
C ILE A 23 -6.60 9.97 -9.10
N GLU A 24 -6.13 8.75 -8.88
CA GLU A 24 -4.98 8.20 -9.62
C GLU A 24 -5.27 8.13 -11.13
N ALA A 25 -6.46 7.66 -11.53
CA ALA A 25 -6.85 7.59 -12.93
C ALA A 25 -6.86 8.98 -13.61
N VAL A 26 -7.39 9.99 -12.94
CA VAL A 26 -7.42 11.38 -13.44
C VAL A 26 -6.00 11.93 -13.58
N LEU A 27 -5.14 11.73 -12.59
CA LEU A 27 -3.76 12.18 -12.63
C LEU A 27 -2.93 11.47 -13.72
N GLU A 28 -3.13 10.18 -13.90
CA GLU A 28 -2.46 9.43 -14.98
C GLU A 28 -2.96 9.89 -16.37
N CYS A 29 -4.26 10.12 -16.55
CA CYS A 29 -4.79 10.73 -17.79
C CYS A 29 -4.12 12.07 -18.06
N LYS A 30 -4.00 12.93 -17.07
CA LYS A 30 -3.35 14.25 -17.20
C LYS A 30 -1.87 14.10 -17.58
N LYS A 31 -1.15 13.19 -16.96
CA LYS A 31 0.27 12.89 -17.25
C LYS A 31 0.48 12.49 -18.71
N TYR A 32 -0.43 11.70 -19.27
CA TYR A 32 -0.34 11.21 -20.64
C TYR A 32 -1.09 12.09 -21.67
N GLY A 33 -1.59 13.26 -21.26
CA GLY A 33 -2.30 14.18 -22.15
C GLY A 33 -3.62 13.64 -22.68
N VAL A 34 -4.25 12.71 -21.98
CA VAL A 34 -5.56 12.19 -22.34
C VAL A 34 -6.63 13.21 -21.94
N ALA A 35 -7.45 13.61 -22.91
CA ALA A 35 -8.52 14.57 -22.65
C ALA A 35 -9.54 13.99 -21.68
N LEU A 36 -9.81 14.73 -20.61
CA LEU A 36 -10.83 14.40 -19.62
C LEU A 36 -12.12 15.17 -19.89
N THR A 37 -13.24 14.59 -19.49
CA THR A 37 -14.51 15.31 -19.45
C THR A 37 -14.40 16.50 -18.50
N ASN A 38 -15.04 17.61 -18.84
CA ASN A 38 -15.02 18.84 -18.05
C ASN A 38 -15.41 18.58 -16.59
N GLY A 39 -14.55 19.03 -15.69
CA GLY A 39 -14.77 18.95 -14.23
C GLY A 39 -14.12 17.75 -13.51
N TYR A 40 -13.67 16.71 -14.20
CA TYR A 40 -13.09 15.54 -13.51
C TYR A 40 -11.80 15.86 -12.76
N GLU A 41 -10.97 16.78 -13.24
CA GLU A 41 -9.78 17.20 -12.49
C GLU A 41 -10.15 17.85 -11.15
N GLN A 42 -11.13 18.76 -11.18
CA GLN A 42 -11.61 19.39 -9.94
C GLN A 42 -12.29 18.38 -9.03
N GLU A 43 -13.16 17.53 -9.58
CA GLU A 43 -13.82 16.47 -8.80
C GLU A 43 -12.81 15.53 -8.12
N ALA A 44 -11.72 15.16 -8.80
CA ALA A 44 -10.68 14.34 -8.21
C ALA A 44 -10.01 15.03 -7.02
N MET A 45 -9.71 16.32 -7.13
CA MET A 45 -9.15 17.09 -6.01
C MET A 45 -10.16 17.22 -4.86
N ASP A 46 -11.42 17.50 -5.14
CA ASP A 46 -12.47 17.57 -4.14
C ASP A 46 -12.61 16.23 -3.37
N LYS A 47 -12.52 15.09 -4.09
CA LYS A 47 -12.56 13.76 -3.45
C LYS A 47 -11.31 13.47 -2.61
N TRP A 48 -10.15 13.98 -3.03
CA TRP A 48 -8.94 13.88 -2.21
C TRP A 48 -9.08 14.69 -0.92
N ASP A 49 -9.57 15.88 -1.04
CA ASP A 49 -9.79 16.78 0.11
C ASP A 49 -10.86 16.22 1.07
N ASP A 50 -11.95 15.64 0.55
CA ASP A 50 -12.94 14.91 1.36
C ASP A 50 -12.29 13.79 2.19
N LEU A 51 -11.39 13.01 1.57
CA LEU A 51 -10.69 11.92 2.22
C LEU A 51 -9.76 12.43 3.33
N ARG A 52 -9.00 13.47 3.04
CA ARG A 52 -8.07 14.11 3.99
C ARG A 52 -8.79 14.81 5.13
N LYS A 53 -9.85 15.55 4.83
CA LYS A 53 -10.69 16.22 5.82
C LYS A 53 -11.32 15.26 6.83
N ARG A 54 -11.76 14.10 6.38
CA ARG A 54 -12.24 13.03 7.25
C ARG A 54 -11.21 12.62 8.31
N SER A 55 -9.94 12.66 7.97
CA SER A 55 -8.81 12.33 8.86
C SER A 55 -8.22 13.55 9.58
N GLY A 56 -8.85 14.73 9.47
CA GLY A 56 -8.37 15.96 10.09
C GLY A 56 -7.12 16.55 9.44
N MET A 57 -6.85 16.21 8.19
CA MET A 57 -5.68 16.70 7.44
C MET A 57 -6.07 17.85 6.52
N GLU A 58 -5.11 18.76 6.27
CA GLU A 58 -5.27 19.87 5.33
C GLU A 58 -5.40 19.37 3.88
N PRO A 59 -6.09 20.13 3.00
CA PRO A 59 -6.15 19.86 1.58
C PRO A 59 -4.76 19.65 0.97
N ILE A 60 -4.67 18.75 -0.04
CA ILE A 60 -3.37 18.39 -0.60
C ILE A 60 -2.69 19.59 -1.27
N MET A 61 -3.44 20.43 -1.96
CA MET A 61 -2.92 21.59 -2.67
C MET A 61 -2.53 22.74 -1.73
N ASP A 62 -3.01 22.77 -0.50
CA ASP A 62 -2.58 23.75 0.52
C ASP A 62 -1.19 23.41 1.04
N ILE A 63 -0.86 22.11 1.10
CA ILE A 63 0.46 21.63 1.54
C ILE A 63 1.47 21.65 0.38
N TYR A 64 1.04 21.31 -0.84
CA TYR A 64 1.87 21.18 -2.02
C TYR A 64 1.35 22.01 -3.20
N PRO A 65 1.29 23.36 -3.08
CA PRO A 65 0.63 24.23 -4.07
C PRO A 65 1.28 24.22 -5.45
N ASN A 66 2.54 23.83 -5.54
CA ASN A 66 3.31 23.81 -6.79
C ASN A 66 3.68 22.39 -7.24
N ALA A 67 3.00 21.36 -6.71
CA ALA A 67 3.30 19.98 -7.08
C ALA A 67 2.99 19.71 -8.55
N THR A 68 3.93 19.08 -9.23
CA THR A 68 3.73 18.58 -10.59
C THR A 68 2.77 17.41 -10.61
N THR A 69 2.26 17.05 -11.78
CA THR A 69 1.37 15.88 -11.92
C THR A 69 2.04 14.58 -11.44
N GLU A 70 3.32 14.41 -11.73
CA GLU A 70 4.11 13.27 -11.28
C GLU A 70 4.23 13.21 -9.77
N GLU A 71 4.50 14.35 -9.13
CA GLU A 71 4.55 14.46 -7.68
C GLU A 71 3.19 14.18 -7.04
N LEU A 72 2.10 14.66 -7.63
CA LEU A 72 0.73 14.35 -7.17
C LEU A 72 0.42 12.86 -7.28
N ILE A 73 0.85 12.17 -8.34
CA ILE A 73 0.72 10.71 -8.45
C ILE A 73 1.44 10.00 -7.30
N GLU A 74 2.68 10.39 -7.02
CA GLU A 74 3.43 9.79 -5.90
C GLU A 74 2.81 10.11 -4.53
N LEU A 75 2.25 11.31 -4.35
CA LEU A 75 1.52 11.68 -3.14
C LEU A 75 0.23 10.86 -3.00
N CYS A 76 -0.52 10.67 -4.09
CA CYS A 76 -1.71 9.82 -4.12
C CYS A 76 -1.38 8.37 -3.75
N ARG A 77 -0.29 7.82 -4.28
CA ARG A 77 0.19 6.46 -3.94
C ARG A 77 0.62 6.34 -2.48
N LYS A 78 1.21 7.39 -1.90
CA LYS A 78 1.53 7.45 -0.45
C LYS A 78 0.26 7.51 0.40
N GLU A 79 -0.70 8.37 0.03
CA GLU A 79 -2.00 8.47 0.68
C GLU A 79 -2.71 7.10 0.66
N ARG A 80 -2.76 6.45 -0.51
CA ARG A 80 -3.33 5.11 -0.69
C ARG A 80 -2.69 4.09 0.25
N ARG A 81 -1.38 4.11 0.39
CA ARG A 81 -0.66 3.19 1.29
C ARG A 81 -1.06 3.37 2.75
N VAL A 82 -1.31 4.61 3.18
CA VAL A 82 -1.71 4.93 4.55
C VAL A 82 -3.19 4.64 4.76
N GLU A 83 -4.04 5.14 3.85
CA GLU A 83 -5.49 5.01 3.93
C GLU A 83 -5.96 3.55 3.91
N LEU A 84 -5.36 2.72 3.06
CA LEU A 84 -5.72 1.31 2.89
C LEU A 84 -4.78 0.36 3.66
N ALA A 85 -4.11 0.87 4.70
CA ALA A 85 -3.25 0.05 5.54
C ALA A 85 -4.03 -1.12 6.16
N PHE A 86 -3.43 -2.33 6.13
CA PHE A 86 -4.01 -3.60 6.60
C PHE A 86 -5.20 -4.13 5.77
N GLU A 87 -5.58 -3.48 4.66
CA GLU A 87 -6.65 -3.92 3.76
C GLU A 87 -6.14 -4.79 2.59
N ARG A 88 -4.89 -5.23 2.64
CA ARG A 88 -4.22 -6.10 1.65
C ARG A 88 -4.01 -5.48 0.27
N GLN A 89 -4.29 -4.21 0.07
CA GLN A 89 -4.17 -3.54 -1.23
C GLN A 89 -2.71 -3.40 -1.68
N ARG A 90 -1.78 -3.15 -0.75
CA ARG A 90 -0.37 -2.89 -1.06
C ARG A 90 0.30 -3.96 -1.93
N TYR A 91 -0.06 -5.24 -1.72
CA TYR A 91 0.47 -6.33 -2.53
C TYR A 91 0.14 -6.18 -4.02
N PHE A 92 -1.08 -5.78 -4.33
CA PHE A 92 -1.52 -5.56 -5.71
C PHE A 92 -0.98 -4.25 -6.26
N ASP A 93 -1.01 -3.19 -5.48
CA ASP A 93 -0.53 -1.86 -5.85
C ASP A 93 0.92 -1.88 -6.34
N THR A 94 1.84 -2.48 -5.56
CA THR A 94 3.26 -2.54 -5.92
C THR A 94 3.52 -3.30 -7.21
N ARG A 95 2.67 -4.28 -7.52
CA ARG A 95 2.75 -5.05 -8.75
C ARG A 95 2.14 -4.32 -9.93
N THR A 96 0.99 -3.70 -9.75
CA THR A 96 0.33 -2.89 -10.78
C THR A 96 1.21 -1.71 -11.20
N TRP A 97 1.86 -1.05 -10.26
CA TRP A 97 2.78 0.05 -10.53
C TRP A 97 4.18 -0.40 -10.96
N MET A 98 4.46 -1.70 -10.99
CA MET A 98 5.77 -2.28 -11.33
C MET A 98 6.92 -1.76 -10.46
N ILE A 99 6.67 -1.53 -9.16
CA ILE A 99 7.64 -1.01 -8.21
C ILE A 99 8.05 -2.02 -7.13
N ALA A 100 7.57 -3.26 -7.21
CA ALA A 100 7.81 -4.26 -6.18
C ALA A 100 9.30 -4.63 -6.03
N GLU A 101 10.10 -4.54 -7.11
CA GLU A 101 11.54 -4.75 -7.05
C GLU A 101 12.26 -3.73 -6.14
N GLN A 102 11.71 -2.51 -6.01
CA GLN A 102 12.25 -1.46 -5.15
C GLN A 102 11.62 -1.48 -3.75
N THR A 103 10.33 -1.82 -3.62
CA THR A 103 9.59 -1.64 -2.38
C THR A 103 9.42 -2.92 -1.56
N ASP A 104 9.45 -4.08 -2.22
CA ASP A 104 9.19 -5.38 -1.61
C ASP A 104 10.48 -6.23 -1.53
N ASN A 105 11.64 -5.61 -1.71
CA ASN A 105 12.96 -6.23 -1.71
C ASN A 105 13.84 -5.64 -0.59
N GLY A 106 14.74 -6.45 -0.04
CA GLY A 106 15.66 -6.02 0.99
C GLY A 106 15.15 -6.19 2.42
N PRO A 107 15.78 -5.51 3.40
CA PRO A 107 15.48 -5.69 4.80
C PRO A 107 14.12 -5.10 5.19
N MET A 108 13.32 -5.90 5.89
CA MET A 108 12.08 -5.48 6.53
C MET A 108 12.33 -5.23 8.00
N TYR A 109 11.84 -4.09 8.48
CA TYR A 109 12.10 -3.64 9.84
C TYR A 109 10.87 -3.79 10.72
N GLY A 110 11.08 -4.20 11.93
CA GLY A 110 10.12 -4.21 13.03
C GLY A 110 10.69 -3.48 14.24
N MET A 111 9.85 -3.34 15.26
CA MET A 111 10.27 -2.88 16.57
C MET A 111 10.50 -4.09 17.49
N ASP A 112 11.64 -4.15 18.15
CA ASP A 112 11.90 -5.19 19.13
C ASP A 112 11.07 -4.90 20.40
N THR A 113 10.20 -5.83 20.73
CA THR A 113 9.36 -5.79 21.92
C THR A 113 9.69 -6.92 22.89
N THR A 114 10.77 -7.66 22.62
CA THR A 114 11.18 -8.83 23.42
C THR A 114 12.30 -8.53 24.40
N CYS A 115 12.78 -7.27 24.44
CA CYS A 115 13.80 -6.85 25.37
C CYS A 115 13.35 -7.11 26.81
N PRO A 116 14.09 -7.92 27.60
CA PRO A 116 13.73 -8.20 28.97
C PRO A 116 13.81 -6.92 29.83
N LEU A 117 12.95 -6.84 30.83
CA LEU A 117 13.05 -5.79 31.84
C LEU A 117 14.39 -5.91 32.57
N GLU A 118 15.06 -4.79 32.78
CA GLU A 118 16.28 -4.74 33.60
C GLU A 118 15.93 -4.93 35.08
N GLU A 119 16.91 -5.41 35.87
CA GLU A 119 16.71 -5.63 37.29
C GLU A 119 16.36 -4.31 38.00
N GLY A 120 15.23 -4.29 38.68
CA GLY A 120 14.73 -3.10 39.39
C GLY A 120 13.78 -2.19 38.59
N MET A 121 13.53 -2.48 37.32
CA MET A 121 12.53 -1.72 36.52
C MET A 121 11.10 -2.11 36.93
N ASN A 122 10.22 -1.11 36.96
CA ASN A 122 8.79 -1.31 37.13
C ASN A 122 8.13 -1.80 35.85
N ALA A 123 7.01 -2.52 35.96
CA ALA A 123 6.26 -3.03 34.81
C ALA A 123 5.74 -1.95 33.80
N ASN A 124 5.77 -0.67 34.21
CA ASN A 124 5.36 0.47 33.38
C ASN A 124 6.55 1.19 32.73
N GLU A 125 7.77 0.77 33.00
CA GLU A 125 8.98 1.34 32.42
C GLU A 125 9.36 0.55 31.15
N THR A 126 9.97 1.23 30.19
CA THR A 126 10.43 0.61 28.94
C THR A 126 11.94 0.47 28.99
N PRO A 127 12.52 -0.75 28.98
CA PRO A 127 13.94 -0.96 29.04
C PRO A 127 14.69 -0.37 27.85
N ASP A 128 15.94 -0.02 28.02
CA ASP A 128 16.81 0.40 26.96
C ASP A 128 16.88 -0.69 25.85
N GLY A 129 16.63 -0.29 24.61
CA GLY A 129 16.55 -1.24 23.49
C GLY A 129 15.15 -1.76 23.18
N PHE A 130 14.15 -1.56 24.07
CA PHE A 130 12.75 -1.77 23.72
C PHE A 130 12.34 -0.77 22.64
N TRP A 131 11.51 -1.17 21.69
CA TRP A 131 11.21 -0.40 20.49
C TRP A 131 12.40 -0.16 19.55
N LYS A 132 13.51 -0.83 19.75
CA LYS A 132 14.64 -0.72 18.83
C LYS A 132 14.23 -1.24 17.45
N ARG A 133 14.49 -0.44 16.42
CA ARG A 133 14.26 -0.85 15.05
C ARG A 133 15.24 -1.95 14.67
N THR A 134 14.74 -3.13 14.40
CA THR A 134 15.53 -4.32 14.02
C THR A 134 15.07 -4.89 12.69
N VAL A 135 15.96 -5.56 11.98
CA VAL A 135 15.61 -6.32 10.78
C VAL A 135 15.06 -7.68 11.23
N PHE A 136 13.79 -7.93 10.94
CA PHE A 136 13.16 -9.22 11.27
C PHE A 136 13.08 -10.17 10.06
N GLU A 137 13.18 -9.64 8.84
CA GLU A 137 13.11 -10.40 7.60
C GLU A 137 13.91 -9.69 6.50
N THR A 138 14.55 -10.45 5.63
CA THR A 138 15.11 -9.91 4.38
C THR A 138 14.37 -10.55 3.21
N ARG A 139 13.64 -9.74 2.46
CA ARG A 139 12.86 -10.19 1.31
C ARG A 139 13.68 -10.13 0.04
N VAL A 140 13.38 -11.06 -0.85
CA VAL A 140 13.95 -11.10 -2.20
C VAL A 140 12.80 -11.04 -3.19
N PHE A 141 12.76 -9.96 -3.98
CA PHE A 141 11.83 -9.82 -5.08
C PHE A 141 12.61 -9.70 -6.40
N LYS A 142 12.25 -10.50 -7.37
CA LYS A 142 12.85 -10.53 -8.72
C LYS A 142 11.75 -10.26 -9.75
N SER A 143 12.14 -9.89 -10.97
CA SER A 143 11.20 -9.60 -12.06
C SER A 143 10.22 -10.74 -12.38
N ASN A 144 10.65 -12.01 -12.23
CA ASN A 144 9.74 -13.13 -12.41
C ASN A 144 8.64 -13.23 -11.34
N HIS A 145 8.83 -12.61 -10.16
CA HIS A 145 7.83 -12.63 -9.08
C HIS A 145 6.61 -11.74 -9.34
N TYR A 146 6.60 -10.95 -10.42
CA TYR A 146 5.37 -10.27 -10.86
C TYR A 146 4.30 -11.25 -11.36
N LEU A 147 4.71 -12.41 -11.84
CA LEU A 147 3.81 -13.46 -12.30
C LEU A 147 3.97 -14.72 -11.44
N TYR A 148 2.88 -15.41 -11.18
CA TYR A 148 2.94 -16.70 -10.51
C TYR A 148 3.37 -17.79 -11.49
N PRO A 149 4.19 -18.76 -11.05
CA PRO A 149 4.49 -19.94 -11.88
C PRO A 149 3.25 -20.81 -12.05
N PHE A 150 3.12 -21.41 -13.23
CA PHE A 150 2.19 -22.53 -13.38
C PHE A 150 2.71 -23.76 -12.64
N SER A 151 1.82 -24.51 -12.00
CA SER A 151 2.24 -25.75 -11.36
C SER A 151 2.72 -26.78 -12.41
N GLN A 152 3.69 -27.59 -12.05
CA GLN A 152 4.19 -28.63 -12.96
C GLN A 152 3.07 -29.54 -13.45
N ARG A 153 2.08 -29.82 -12.60
CA ARG A 153 0.90 -30.62 -12.94
C ARG A 153 0.08 -30.02 -14.10
N GLU A 154 -0.05 -28.70 -14.15
CA GLU A 154 -0.80 -28.05 -15.24
C GLU A 154 0.01 -28.04 -16.55
N LEU A 155 1.31 -27.86 -16.48
CA LEU A 155 2.21 -27.97 -17.64
C LEU A 155 2.21 -29.39 -18.21
N ASP A 156 2.17 -30.40 -17.36
CA ASP A 156 2.14 -31.80 -17.78
C ASP A 156 0.81 -32.17 -18.46
N ARG A 157 -0.29 -31.58 -18.01
CA ARG A 157 -1.64 -31.81 -18.57
C ARG A 157 -1.87 -31.08 -19.90
N ASN A 158 -1.34 -29.88 -20.01
CA ASN A 158 -1.53 -29.04 -21.20
C ASN A 158 -0.18 -28.74 -21.86
N LYS A 159 0.15 -29.49 -22.89
CA LYS A 159 1.43 -29.36 -23.62
C LYS A 159 1.57 -28.07 -24.45
N ILE A 160 0.49 -27.30 -24.58
CA ILE A 160 0.52 -25.98 -25.25
C ILE A 160 0.87 -24.88 -24.23
N LEU A 161 0.67 -25.14 -22.93
CA LEU A 161 0.96 -24.18 -21.89
C LEU A 161 2.47 -24.07 -21.68
N THR A 162 2.98 -22.85 -21.78
CA THR A 162 4.39 -22.53 -21.47
C THR A 162 4.48 -21.86 -20.12
N GLN A 163 5.57 -22.09 -19.38
CA GLN A 163 5.82 -21.45 -18.10
C GLN A 163 5.98 -19.92 -18.23
N ASN A 164 5.59 -19.19 -17.22
CA ASN A 164 5.84 -17.77 -17.13
C ASN A 164 7.35 -17.47 -17.11
N TYR A 165 7.70 -16.30 -17.65
CA TYR A 165 9.11 -15.89 -17.75
C TYR A 165 9.85 -15.98 -16.41
N GLY A 166 11.03 -16.62 -16.46
CA GLY A 166 11.93 -16.70 -15.31
C GLY A 166 11.62 -17.80 -14.28
N TRP A 167 10.62 -18.67 -14.58
CA TRP A 167 10.27 -19.82 -13.74
C TRP A 167 10.64 -21.16 -14.39
#